data_aa55874db5c4c5ef8ba2d68a71c47dbb
#
_entry.id   aa55874db5c4c5ef8ba2d68a71c47dbb
#
_cell.length_a   1.000
_cell.length_b   1.000
_cell.length_c   1.000
_cell.angle_alpha   90.00
_cell.angle_beta   90.00
_cell.angle_gamma   90.00
#
_symmetry.space_group_name_H-M   'P 1'
#
loop_
_entity.id
_entity.type
_entity.pdbx_description
1 polymer ?
#
loop_
_entity_poly.entity_id
_entity_poly.type
_entity_poly.pdbx_seq_one_letter_code
_entity_poly.pdbx_strand_id
1 'polypeptide(L)'
;MNAALQTSTVLPPGMHPDEWAARLELAACYRVFAMLGWTEMIYNHITLRLPDSVTAGEKQFLINPFGLHYSEVTASNLVKIDLQGRVLDGSAHRVNPAGFVVHAAIHDGIAGAHCVMHTHTTAGVSVACLKDGLEQTNFYTAQLHGMVAYHDFEGITIHADEGPRLLQSIGNRPAVILRNHGLLAWGATLPQTFAILWTLQRACEIQLATFSMGGPQAALPVPEAVAEKCTRDALQFNPNHGAGRDVFDALVRQVDRIDSSYRA
;
A
#
# COMPACT_ATOMS: atom_id res chain seq x y z
N MET A 1 25.89 22.82 5.63
CA MET A 1 26.27 21.73 6.54
C MET A 1 25.00 21.06 7.03
N ASN A 2 24.57 19.97 6.38
CA ASN A 2 23.41 19.18 6.79
C ASN A 2 23.90 18.17 7.81
N ALA A 3 23.62 18.43 9.10
CA ALA A 3 23.69 17.38 10.10
C ALA A 3 22.57 16.38 9.78
N ALA A 4 22.92 15.25 9.18
CA ALA A 4 22.06 14.10 9.11
C ALA A 4 21.73 13.73 10.56
N LEU A 5 20.45 13.83 10.94
CA LEU A 5 19.92 13.23 12.15
C LEU A 5 20.01 11.70 11.99
N GLN A 6 21.22 11.17 12.20
CA GLN A 6 21.43 9.74 12.41
C GLN A 6 20.94 9.44 13.84
N THR A 7 19.63 9.24 14.00
CA THR A 7 19.14 8.46 15.13
C THR A 7 19.62 7.04 14.91
N SER A 8 20.65 6.65 15.62
CA SER A 8 21.20 5.29 15.62
C SER A 8 20.07 4.33 16.02
N THR A 9 19.54 3.62 15.05
CA THR A 9 18.59 2.54 15.31
C THR A 9 19.39 1.35 15.81
N VAL A 10 19.32 1.10 17.11
CA VAL A 10 20.00 -0.03 17.71
C VAL A 10 19.24 -1.31 17.31
N LEU A 11 19.94 -2.23 16.66
CA LEU A 11 19.41 -3.55 16.35
C LEU A 11 19.03 -4.27 17.66
N PRO A 12 17.77 -4.70 17.84
CA PRO A 12 17.38 -5.44 19.04
C PRO A 12 18.15 -6.76 19.18
N PRO A 13 18.52 -7.15 20.41
CA PRO A 13 19.24 -8.40 20.64
C PRO A 13 18.47 -9.61 20.08
N GLY A 14 19.16 -10.43 19.29
CA GLY A 14 18.59 -11.64 18.70
C GLY A 14 17.74 -11.44 17.44
N MET A 15 17.50 -10.20 17.00
CA MET A 15 16.79 -9.92 15.77
C MET A 15 17.72 -9.98 14.55
N HIS A 16 17.24 -10.54 13.45
CA HIS A 16 18.00 -10.54 12.20
C HIS A 16 18.07 -9.13 11.61
N PRO A 17 19.23 -8.64 11.11
CA PRO A 17 19.36 -7.28 10.55
C PRO A 17 18.37 -6.97 9.43
N ASP A 18 18.12 -7.92 8.53
CA ASP A 18 17.16 -7.72 7.42
C ASP A 18 15.71 -7.66 7.92
N GLU A 19 15.35 -8.38 9.00
CA GLU A 19 14.04 -8.22 9.63
C GLU A 19 13.89 -6.84 10.24
N TRP A 20 14.93 -6.35 10.95
CA TRP A 20 14.90 -5.03 11.54
C TRP A 20 14.80 -3.93 10.47
N ALA A 21 15.52 -4.06 9.36
CA ALA A 21 15.41 -3.14 8.23
C ALA A 21 13.98 -3.10 7.65
N ALA A 22 13.35 -4.28 7.47
CA ALA A 22 11.96 -4.38 7.01
C ALA A 22 10.97 -3.75 8.01
N ARG A 23 11.18 -3.95 9.32
CA ARG A 23 10.37 -3.33 10.37
C ARG A 23 10.47 -1.80 10.35
N LEU A 24 11.67 -1.26 10.22
CA LEU A 24 11.91 0.18 10.12
C LEU A 24 11.23 0.78 8.89
N GLU A 25 11.35 0.13 7.74
CA GLU A 25 10.75 0.60 6.50
C GLU A 25 9.21 0.59 6.57
N LEU A 26 8.62 -0.49 7.11
CA LEU A 26 7.17 -0.59 7.26
C LEU A 26 6.64 0.39 8.31
N ALA A 27 7.31 0.56 9.45
CA ALA A 27 6.92 1.53 10.47
C ALA A 27 6.97 2.97 9.92
N ALA A 28 8.02 3.31 9.15
CA ALA A 28 8.09 4.59 8.43
C ALA A 28 6.89 4.77 7.49
N CYS A 29 6.48 3.73 6.77
CA CYS A 29 5.33 3.76 5.87
C CYS A 29 4.03 4.08 6.63
N TYR A 30 3.78 3.45 7.78
CA TYR A 30 2.63 3.77 8.63
C TYR A 30 2.62 5.23 9.06
N ARG A 31 3.79 5.81 9.41
CA ARG A 31 3.90 7.24 9.74
C ARG A 31 3.66 8.13 8.52
N VAL A 32 4.12 7.73 7.34
CA VAL A 32 3.80 8.44 6.08
C VAL A 32 2.29 8.44 5.84
N PHE A 33 1.60 7.29 6.02
CA PHE A 33 0.14 7.22 5.90
C PHE A 33 -0.57 8.09 6.92
N ALA A 34 -0.10 8.12 8.18
CA ALA A 34 -0.64 9.03 9.21
C ALA A 34 -0.46 10.51 8.81
N MET A 35 0.71 10.88 8.30
CA MET A 35 0.99 12.25 7.82
C MET A 35 0.11 12.64 6.63
N LEU A 36 -0.21 11.70 5.73
CA LEU A 36 -1.08 11.92 4.57
C LEU A 36 -2.58 11.87 4.89
N GLY A 37 -2.95 11.48 6.12
CA GLY A 37 -4.35 11.33 6.53
C GLY A 37 -5.03 10.06 5.96
N TRP A 38 -4.25 9.02 5.61
CA TRP A 38 -4.77 7.76 5.06
C TRP A 38 -4.94 6.68 6.13
N THR A 39 -5.54 7.02 7.24
CA THR A 39 -5.55 6.15 8.44
C THR A 39 -6.86 5.40 8.66
N GLU A 40 -8.00 5.96 8.24
CA GLU A 40 -9.33 5.42 8.50
C GLU A 40 -9.47 4.77 9.89
N MET A 41 -9.21 5.57 10.92
CA MET A 41 -9.12 5.14 12.33
C MET A 41 -8.05 4.04 12.51
N ILE A 42 -8.46 2.79 12.74
CA ILE A 42 -7.58 1.63 13.00
C ILE A 42 -7.80 0.48 12.00
N TYR A 43 -8.61 0.69 10.96
CA TYR A 43 -9.11 -0.41 10.12
C TYR A 43 -8.24 -0.72 8.92
N ASN A 44 -7.51 0.27 8.38
CA ASN A 44 -6.59 0.04 7.28
C ASN A 44 -5.36 -0.77 7.73
N HIS A 45 -4.68 -1.38 6.78
CA HIS A 45 -3.49 -2.17 7.07
C HIS A 45 -2.56 -2.23 5.85
N ILE A 46 -1.28 -2.45 6.14
CA ILE A 46 -0.22 -2.65 5.17
C ILE A 46 0.52 -3.91 5.59
N THR A 47 0.82 -4.78 4.65
CA THR A 47 1.63 -5.97 4.90
C THR A 47 2.90 -5.96 4.08
N LEU A 48 4.00 -6.39 4.68
CA LEU A 48 5.30 -6.53 4.04
C LEU A 48 5.84 -7.94 4.27
N ARG A 49 6.12 -8.67 3.20
CA ARG A 49 6.78 -9.98 3.27
C ARG A 49 8.22 -9.81 3.74
N LEU A 50 8.62 -10.63 4.70
CA LEU A 50 10.00 -10.70 5.15
C LEU A 50 10.91 -11.34 4.09
N PRO A 51 12.16 -10.89 3.98
CA PRO A 51 13.14 -11.48 3.06
C PRO A 51 13.40 -12.97 3.34
N ASP A 52 13.72 -13.73 2.30
CA ASP A 52 14.05 -15.16 2.41
C ASP A 52 15.30 -15.41 3.28
N SER A 53 16.20 -14.42 3.40
CA SER A 53 17.34 -14.44 4.35
C SER A 53 16.91 -14.56 5.81
N VAL A 54 15.69 -14.11 6.15
CA VAL A 54 15.11 -14.19 7.51
C VAL A 54 14.31 -15.45 7.69
N THR A 55 13.59 -15.89 6.66
CA THR A 55 12.50 -16.87 6.77
C THR A 55 12.85 -18.23 6.17
N ALA A 56 14.05 -18.38 5.58
CA ALA A 56 14.46 -19.58 4.84
C ALA A 56 13.47 -19.97 3.72
N GLY A 57 12.79 -18.98 3.13
CA GLY A 57 11.84 -19.15 2.04
C GLY A 57 10.38 -19.32 2.47
N GLU A 58 10.10 -19.41 3.77
CA GLU A 58 8.72 -19.41 4.26
C GLU A 58 8.04 -18.05 4.04
N LYS A 59 6.74 -18.06 3.79
CA LYS A 59 5.96 -16.83 3.63
C LYS A 59 5.58 -16.28 5.00
N GLN A 60 6.39 -15.34 5.49
CA GLN A 60 6.15 -14.62 6.74
C GLN A 60 6.04 -13.11 6.46
N PHE A 61 5.20 -12.42 7.22
CA PHE A 61 4.82 -11.03 6.97
C PHE A 61 4.87 -10.19 8.22
N LEU A 62 5.10 -8.88 8.04
CA LEU A 62 4.90 -7.86 9.06
C LEU A 62 3.58 -7.13 8.80
N ILE A 63 2.87 -6.80 9.88
CA ILE A 63 1.61 -6.05 9.88
C ILE A 63 1.53 -5.17 11.14
N ASN A 64 0.70 -4.12 11.11
CA ASN A 64 0.44 -3.28 12.29
C ASN A 64 -0.32 -4.03 13.39
N PRO A 65 -0.09 -3.68 14.66
CA PRO A 65 -0.93 -4.11 15.77
C PRO A 65 -2.37 -3.60 15.58
N PHE A 66 -3.36 -4.50 15.64
CA PHE A 66 -4.76 -4.08 15.60
C PHE A 66 -5.14 -3.35 16.89
N GLY A 67 -5.77 -2.20 16.75
CA GLY A 67 -6.16 -1.32 17.84
C GLY A 67 -5.24 -0.13 18.05
N LEU A 68 -4.07 -0.09 17.43
CA LEU A 68 -3.20 1.08 17.41
C LEU A 68 -3.45 1.95 16.18
N HIS A 69 -3.45 3.27 16.38
CA HIS A 69 -3.45 4.22 15.28
C HIS A 69 -2.08 4.18 14.57
N TYR A 70 -2.03 4.53 13.29
CA TYR A 70 -0.78 4.48 12.51
C TYR A 70 0.34 5.37 13.10
N SER A 71 -0.01 6.44 13.81
CA SER A 71 0.95 7.27 14.54
C SER A 71 1.57 6.59 15.78
N GLU A 72 1.03 5.44 16.23
CA GLU A 72 1.54 4.67 17.36
C GLU A 72 2.38 3.47 16.91
N VAL A 73 2.41 3.18 15.60
CA VAL A 73 3.17 2.05 15.07
C VAL A 73 4.67 2.35 15.11
N THR A 74 5.44 1.40 15.65
CA THR A 74 6.90 1.44 15.73
C THR A 74 7.49 0.16 15.14
N ALA A 75 8.79 0.16 14.84
CA ALA A 75 9.49 -1.02 14.32
C ALA A 75 9.39 -2.22 15.28
N SER A 76 9.44 -1.97 16.60
CA SER A 76 9.38 -3.02 17.61
C SER A 76 7.97 -3.55 17.88
N ASN A 77 6.91 -2.77 17.65
CA ASN A 77 5.54 -3.24 17.92
C ASN A 77 4.86 -3.88 16.69
N LEU A 78 5.44 -3.83 15.51
CA LEU A 78 4.95 -4.58 14.35
C LEU A 78 4.87 -6.07 14.68
N VAL A 79 3.83 -6.73 14.19
CA VAL A 79 3.54 -8.14 14.45
C VAL A 79 4.02 -8.99 13.27
N LYS A 80 4.78 -10.05 13.55
CA LYS A 80 5.18 -11.04 12.54
C LYS A 80 4.16 -12.18 12.50
N ILE A 81 3.65 -12.47 11.29
CA ILE A 81 2.60 -13.47 11.07
C ILE A 81 2.92 -14.39 9.89
N ASP A 82 2.25 -15.53 9.84
CA ASP A 82 2.21 -16.41 8.66
C ASP A 82 1.00 -16.12 7.74
N LEU A 83 0.84 -16.90 6.68
CA LEU A 83 -0.29 -16.83 5.75
C LEU A 83 -1.66 -17.09 6.39
N GLN A 84 -1.71 -17.72 7.54
CA GLN A 84 -2.93 -17.97 8.31
C GLN A 84 -3.21 -16.86 9.34
N GLY A 85 -2.35 -15.83 9.41
CA GLY A 85 -2.47 -14.76 10.39
C GLY A 85 -2.03 -15.15 11.80
N ARG A 86 -1.36 -16.29 11.98
CA ARG A 86 -0.83 -16.72 13.28
C ARG A 86 0.39 -15.89 13.64
N VAL A 87 0.43 -15.38 14.87
CA VAL A 87 1.56 -14.61 15.40
C VAL A 87 2.77 -15.52 15.63
N LEU A 88 3.93 -15.15 15.10
CA LEU A 88 5.17 -15.93 15.11
C LEU A 88 6.25 -15.40 16.05
N ASP A 89 6.16 -14.14 16.47
CA ASP A 89 7.21 -13.45 17.27
C ASP A 89 6.85 -13.30 18.75
N GLY A 90 5.80 -13.97 19.22
CA GLY A 90 5.35 -13.88 20.60
C GLY A 90 4.72 -12.53 20.97
N SER A 91 4.41 -11.67 20.02
CA SER A 91 3.73 -10.39 20.26
C SER A 91 2.42 -10.60 21.00
N ALA A 92 2.14 -9.75 22.00
CA ALA A 92 0.85 -9.70 22.69
C ALA A 92 -0.25 -8.98 21.87
N HIS A 93 0.13 -8.32 20.79
CA HIS A 93 -0.81 -7.61 19.93
C HIS A 93 -1.61 -8.56 19.04
N ARG A 94 -2.87 -8.19 18.81
CA ARG A 94 -3.75 -8.90 17.87
C ARG A 94 -3.54 -8.35 16.45
N VAL A 95 -3.90 -9.17 15.48
CA VAL A 95 -3.98 -8.80 14.06
C VAL A 95 -5.45 -8.72 13.66
N ASN A 96 -5.82 -7.82 12.75
CA ASN A 96 -7.17 -7.77 12.20
C ASN A 96 -7.39 -8.93 11.21
N PRO A 97 -8.21 -9.94 11.53
CA PRO A 97 -8.41 -11.08 10.64
C PRO A 97 -9.06 -10.69 9.31
N ALA A 98 -10.04 -9.78 9.34
CA ALA A 98 -10.77 -9.35 8.15
C ALA A 98 -9.84 -8.68 7.12
N GLY A 99 -8.93 -7.83 7.59
CA GLY A 99 -7.98 -7.14 6.71
C GLY A 99 -6.95 -8.08 6.11
N PHE A 100 -6.50 -9.08 6.85
CA PHE A 100 -5.41 -9.93 6.41
C PHE A 100 -5.82 -10.96 5.34
N VAL A 101 -7.08 -11.40 5.28
CA VAL A 101 -7.55 -12.41 4.30
C VAL A 101 -7.30 -11.97 2.85
N VAL A 102 -7.62 -10.72 2.51
CA VAL A 102 -7.34 -10.14 1.18
C VAL A 102 -5.84 -10.11 0.89
N HIS A 103 -5.04 -9.65 1.85
CA HIS A 103 -3.60 -9.55 1.70
C HIS A 103 -2.94 -10.93 1.59
N ALA A 104 -3.39 -11.91 2.39
CA ALA A 104 -2.90 -13.28 2.33
C ALA A 104 -3.13 -13.91 0.95
N ALA A 105 -4.33 -13.73 0.37
CA ALA A 105 -4.64 -14.24 -0.96
C ALA A 105 -3.69 -13.66 -2.02
N ILE A 106 -3.43 -12.35 -1.98
CA ILE A 106 -2.52 -11.66 -2.92
C ILE A 106 -1.08 -12.14 -2.73
N HIS A 107 -0.59 -12.18 -1.49
CA HIS A 107 0.77 -12.66 -1.19
C HIS A 107 1.00 -14.12 -1.57
N ASP A 108 -0.04 -14.95 -1.47
CA ASP A 108 0.04 -16.35 -1.85
C ASP A 108 -0.04 -16.57 -3.36
N GLY A 109 -0.98 -15.89 -4.00
CA GLY A 109 -1.31 -16.10 -5.41
C GLY A 109 -0.45 -15.33 -6.41
N ILE A 110 0.23 -14.23 -6.00
CA ILE A 110 1.02 -13.38 -6.89
C ILE A 110 2.49 -13.38 -6.45
N ALA A 111 3.35 -14.01 -7.22
CA ALA A 111 4.77 -14.21 -6.85
C ALA A 111 5.54 -12.89 -6.58
N GLY A 112 5.19 -11.79 -7.25
CA GLY A 112 5.82 -10.47 -7.08
C GLY A 112 5.18 -9.60 -6.01
N ALA A 113 4.13 -10.06 -5.32
CA ALA A 113 3.44 -9.27 -4.30
C ALA A 113 4.14 -9.39 -2.94
N HIS A 114 5.26 -8.70 -2.76
CA HIS A 114 5.98 -8.66 -1.49
C HIS A 114 5.42 -7.60 -0.52
N CYS A 115 4.76 -6.57 -1.04
CA CYS A 115 4.06 -5.57 -0.25
C CYS A 115 2.63 -5.42 -0.76
N VAL A 116 1.67 -5.29 0.15
CA VAL A 116 0.26 -5.01 -0.16
C VAL A 116 -0.21 -3.87 0.74
N MET A 117 -0.86 -2.88 0.16
CA MET A 117 -1.38 -1.70 0.84
C MET A 117 -2.85 -1.48 0.49
N HIS A 118 -3.66 -1.13 1.47
CA HIS A 118 -5.09 -0.90 1.31
C HIS A 118 -5.55 0.33 2.07
N THR A 119 -6.45 1.13 1.45
CA THR A 119 -6.99 2.36 2.03
C THR A 119 -8.47 2.54 1.76
N HIS A 120 -9.17 3.20 2.71
CA HIS A 120 -10.57 3.61 2.61
C HIS A 120 -10.71 5.14 2.54
N THR A 121 -9.80 5.84 1.89
CA THR A 121 -9.88 7.30 1.77
C THR A 121 -11.18 7.74 1.08
N THR A 122 -11.72 8.90 1.46
CA THR A 122 -12.97 9.42 0.87
C THR A 122 -12.92 9.45 -0.65
N ALA A 123 -11.83 9.94 -1.25
CA ALA A 123 -11.72 10.01 -2.71
C ALA A 123 -11.63 8.61 -3.35
N GLY A 124 -10.88 7.68 -2.73
CA GLY A 124 -10.76 6.31 -3.19
C GLY A 124 -12.10 5.56 -3.16
N VAL A 125 -12.80 5.64 -2.03
CA VAL A 125 -14.13 5.02 -1.86
C VAL A 125 -15.15 5.67 -2.80
N SER A 126 -15.13 7.00 -2.97
CA SER A 126 -16.03 7.69 -3.89
C SER A 126 -15.90 7.17 -5.32
N VAL A 127 -14.67 7.01 -5.82
CA VAL A 127 -14.44 6.44 -7.16
C VAL A 127 -14.80 4.96 -7.20
N ALA A 128 -14.53 4.20 -6.14
CA ALA A 128 -14.92 2.79 -6.04
C ALA A 128 -16.45 2.57 -6.09
N CYS A 129 -17.23 3.59 -5.69
CA CYS A 129 -18.70 3.58 -5.77
C CYS A 129 -19.25 4.01 -7.14
N LEU A 130 -18.42 4.51 -8.06
CA LEU A 130 -18.87 4.89 -9.39
C LEU A 130 -19.02 3.67 -10.30
N LYS A 131 -20.11 3.62 -11.08
CA LYS A 131 -20.35 2.53 -12.04
C LYS A 131 -19.19 2.36 -13.02
N ASP A 132 -18.69 3.47 -13.57
CA ASP A 132 -17.63 3.47 -14.58
C ASP A 132 -16.22 3.53 -13.94
N GLY A 133 -16.15 3.74 -12.60
CA GLY A 133 -14.93 3.76 -11.84
C GLY A 133 -14.01 4.93 -12.15
N LEU A 134 -12.72 4.67 -12.34
CA LEU A 134 -11.69 5.66 -12.64
C LEU A 134 -11.63 5.95 -14.13
N GLU A 135 -11.89 7.18 -14.53
CA GLU A 135 -11.87 7.61 -15.91
C GLU A 135 -10.53 8.18 -16.37
N GLN A 136 -10.22 8.02 -17.65
CA GLN A 136 -8.96 8.46 -18.26
C GLN A 136 -9.00 9.98 -18.57
N THR A 137 -9.00 10.81 -17.51
CA THR A 137 -9.25 12.27 -17.64
C THR A 137 -8.14 13.14 -17.05
N ASN A 138 -7.10 12.58 -16.48
CA ASN A 138 -6.06 13.38 -15.85
C ASN A 138 -4.66 12.74 -15.96
N PHE A 139 -3.63 13.51 -15.59
CA PHE A 139 -2.22 13.12 -15.67
C PHE A 139 -1.90 11.81 -14.90
N TYR A 140 -2.54 11.59 -13.73
CA TYR A 140 -2.27 10.42 -12.91
C TYR A 140 -3.01 9.18 -13.43
N THR A 141 -4.23 9.34 -13.96
CA THR A 141 -4.92 8.23 -14.63
C THR A 141 -4.16 7.77 -15.87
N ALA A 142 -3.56 8.70 -16.62
CA ALA A 142 -2.73 8.37 -17.77
C ALA A 142 -1.50 7.52 -17.41
N GLN A 143 -0.90 7.74 -16.25
CA GLN A 143 0.24 6.94 -15.77
C GLN A 143 -0.17 5.52 -15.33
N LEU A 144 -1.43 5.32 -15.00
CA LEU A 144 -1.99 4.03 -14.59
C LEU A 144 -2.73 3.30 -15.70
N HIS A 145 -2.63 3.76 -16.95
CA HIS A 145 -3.32 3.13 -18.08
C HIS A 145 -2.95 1.65 -18.21
N GLY A 146 -3.96 0.78 -18.22
CA GLY A 146 -3.78 -0.68 -18.23
C GLY A 146 -3.34 -1.33 -16.92
N MET A 147 -3.03 -0.54 -15.87
CA MET A 147 -2.53 -1.04 -14.59
C MET A 147 -3.63 -1.22 -13.53
N VAL A 148 -4.86 -0.74 -13.76
CA VAL A 148 -5.95 -0.76 -12.77
C VAL A 148 -6.86 -1.97 -13.01
N ALA A 149 -7.08 -2.76 -11.97
CA ALA A 149 -8.07 -3.82 -11.90
C ALA A 149 -9.26 -3.39 -11.04
N TYR A 150 -10.38 -4.09 -11.21
CA TYR A 150 -11.59 -3.93 -10.39
C TYR A 150 -12.00 -5.27 -9.83
N HIS A 151 -12.41 -5.29 -8.57
CA HIS A 151 -13.00 -6.45 -7.92
C HIS A 151 -14.36 -6.05 -7.32
N ASP A 152 -15.38 -6.85 -7.57
CA ASP A 152 -16.72 -6.58 -7.09
C ASP A 152 -16.82 -6.77 -5.58
N PHE A 153 -17.72 -6.01 -4.94
CA PHE A 153 -17.89 -6.04 -3.49
C PHE A 153 -18.64 -7.30 -3.05
N GLU A 154 -17.99 -8.14 -2.27
CA GLU A 154 -18.58 -9.37 -1.71
C GLU A 154 -18.92 -9.27 -0.21
N GLY A 155 -18.81 -8.06 0.37
CA GLY A 155 -19.06 -7.82 1.80
C GLY A 155 -17.77 -7.61 2.60
N ILE A 156 -17.86 -7.83 3.93
CA ILE A 156 -16.67 -7.78 4.78
C ILE A 156 -15.90 -9.08 4.61
N THR A 157 -14.67 -9.00 4.10
CA THR A 157 -13.83 -10.16 3.77
C THR A 157 -13.29 -10.82 5.03
N ILE A 158 -14.03 -11.81 5.54
CA ILE A 158 -13.63 -12.65 6.68
C ILE A 158 -13.49 -14.13 6.26
N HIS A 159 -13.83 -14.45 5.02
CA HIS A 159 -13.80 -15.81 4.47
C HIS A 159 -12.77 -15.92 3.34
N ALA A 160 -11.99 -16.99 3.34
CA ALA A 160 -10.93 -17.20 2.34
C ALA A 160 -11.43 -17.58 0.94
N ASP A 161 -12.72 -17.90 0.77
CA ASP A 161 -13.32 -18.33 -0.49
C ASP A 161 -13.42 -17.19 -1.54
N GLU A 162 -13.32 -15.92 -1.13
CA GLU A 162 -13.19 -14.77 -2.02
C GLU A 162 -11.84 -14.75 -2.75
N GLY A 163 -10.77 -15.28 -2.13
CA GLY A 163 -9.40 -15.20 -2.64
C GLY A 163 -9.23 -15.57 -4.12
N PRO A 164 -9.72 -16.72 -4.61
CA PRO A 164 -9.59 -17.08 -6.02
C PRO A 164 -10.27 -16.10 -6.99
N ARG A 165 -11.42 -15.53 -6.62
CA ARG A 165 -12.15 -14.53 -7.44
C ARG A 165 -11.43 -13.20 -7.44
N LEU A 166 -10.89 -12.79 -6.29
CA LEU A 166 -10.04 -11.62 -6.17
C LEU A 166 -8.79 -11.71 -7.07
N LEU A 167 -8.07 -12.83 -7.02
CA LEU A 167 -6.90 -13.08 -7.87
C LEU A 167 -7.24 -13.08 -9.36
N GLN A 168 -8.38 -13.67 -9.74
CA GLN A 168 -8.87 -13.63 -11.11
C GLN A 168 -9.15 -12.19 -11.57
N SER A 169 -9.77 -11.37 -10.71
CA SER A 169 -10.07 -9.96 -10.98
C SER A 169 -8.81 -9.13 -11.13
N ILE A 170 -7.82 -9.34 -10.26
CA ILE A 170 -6.54 -8.61 -10.26
C ILE A 170 -5.70 -8.97 -11.49
N GLY A 171 -5.60 -10.26 -11.81
CA GLY A 171 -4.67 -10.74 -12.83
C GLY A 171 -3.22 -10.34 -12.45
N ASN A 172 -2.60 -9.52 -13.29
CA ASN A 172 -1.26 -8.97 -13.06
C ASN A 172 -1.24 -7.44 -12.84
N ARG A 173 -2.39 -6.83 -12.58
CA ARG A 173 -2.51 -5.38 -12.43
C ARG A 173 -2.22 -4.97 -10.99
N PRO A 174 -1.22 -4.09 -10.76
CA PRO A 174 -0.76 -3.78 -9.42
C PRO A 174 -1.61 -2.74 -8.68
N ALA A 175 -2.47 -2.00 -9.37
CA ALA A 175 -3.44 -1.08 -8.78
C ALA A 175 -4.84 -1.70 -8.83
N VAL A 176 -5.57 -1.68 -7.73
CA VAL A 176 -6.88 -2.33 -7.63
C VAL A 176 -7.90 -1.39 -7.01
N ILE A 177 -9.05 -1.27 -7.62
CA ILE A 177 -10.23 -0.63 -7.05
C ILE A 177 -11.16 -1.75 -6.60
N LEU A 178 -11.29 -1.90 -5.29
CA LEU A 178 -12.29 -2.76 -4.66
C LEU A 178 -13.62 -1.98 -4.68
N ARG A 179 -14.56 -2.42 -5.51
CA ARG A 179 -15.84 -1.71 -5.72
C ARG A 179 -16.59 -1.54 -4.41
N ASN A 180 -17.15 -0.36 -4.19
CA ASN A 180 -17.87 0.04 -2.96
C ASN A 180 -17.05 -0.09 -1.66
N HIS A 181 -15.73 -0.25 -1.74
CA HIS A 181 -14.89 -0.56 -0.59
C HIS A 181 -13.69 0.38 -0.49
N GLY A 182 -12.76 0.39 -1.44
CA GLY A 182 -11.57 1.22 -1.37
C GLY A 182 -10.52 0.91 -2.40
N LEU A 183 -9.30 1.38 -2.13
CA LEU A 183 -8.15 1.19 -3.01
C LEU A 183 -7.18 0.16 -2.44
N LEU A 184 -6.55 -0.61 -3.33
CA LEU A 184 -5.50 -1.53 -2.97
C LEU A 184 -4.37 -1.44 -4.01
N ALA A 185 -3.13 -1.58 -3.56
CA ALA A 185 -1.98 -1.76 -4.42
C ALA A 185 -1.09 -2.88 -3.91
N TRP A 186 -0.39 -3.54 -4.84
CA TRP A 186 0.63 -4.53 -4.52
C TRP A 186 1.87 -4.33 -5.38
N GLY A 187 3.03 -4.81 -4.91
CA GLY A 187 4.29 -4.69 -5.64
C GLY A 187 5.44 -5.47 -5.01
N ALA A 188 6.57 -5.49 -5.72
CA ALA A 188 7.76 -6.21 -5.32
C ALA A 188 8.54 -5.54 -4.18
N THR A 189 8.33 -4.25 -3.95
CA THR A 189 8.93 -3.48 -2.86
C THR A 189 7.91 -2.54 -2.24
N LEU A 190 8.13 -2.17 -0.98
CA LEU A 190 7.27 -1.22 -0.30
C LEU A 190 7.23 0.16 -1.01
N PRO A 191 8.35 0.78 -1.43
CA PRO A 191 8.32 2.05 -2.15
C PRO A 191 7.57 1.98 -3.49
N GLN A 192 7.72 0.89 -4.23
CA GLN A 192 6.99 0.69 -5.49
C GLN A 192 5.48 0.61 -5.23
N THR A 193 5.06 -0.17 -4.25
CA THR A 193 3.66 -0.31 -3.86
C THR A 193 3.08 1.03 -3.42
N PHE A 194 3.84 1.78 -2.62
CA PHE A 194 3.47 3.12 -2.19
C PHE A 194 3.30 4.07 -3.38
N ALA A 195 4.23 4.10 -4.33
CA ALA A 195 4.14 4.96 -5.52
C ALA A 195 2.90 4.65 -6.37
N ILE A 196 2.56 3.36 -6.53
CA ILE A 196 1.36 2.91 -7.24
C ILE A 196 0.10 3.38 -6.49
N LEU A 197 0.01 3.11 -5.19
CA LEU A 197 -1.15 3.51 -4.38
C LEU A 197 -1.31 5.02 -4.32
N TRP A 198 -0.21 5.76 -4.16
CA TRP A 198 -0.23 7.22 -4.15
C TRP A 198 -0.74 7.80 -5.48
N THR A 199 -0.29 7.24 -6.60
CA THR A 199 -0.74 7.67 -7.93
C THR A 199 -2.23 7.37 -8.14
N LEU A 200 -2.69 6.19 -7.70
CA LEU A 200 -4.10 5.80 -7.75
C LEU A 200 -4.96 6.72 -6.87
N GLN A 201 -4.52 6.97 -5.64
CA GLN A 201 -5.19 7.90 -4.73
C GLN A 201 -5.29 9.31 -5.32
N ARG A 202 -4.18 9.82 -5.87
CA ARG A 202 -4.15 11.15 -6.49
C ARG A 202 -5.05 11.26 -7.71
N ALA A 203 -5.12 10.20 -8.51
CA ALA A 203 -6.04 10.09 -9.64
C ALA A 203 -7.51 10.19 -9.19
N CYS A 204 -7.87 9.49 -8.11
CA CYS A 204 -9.21 9.54 -7.52
C CYS A 204 -9.56 10.93 -6.97
N GLU A 205 -8.64 11.58 -6.26
CA GLU A 205 -8.83 12.94 -5.73
C GLU A 205 -9.12 13.94 -6.85
N ILE A 206 -8.36 13.87 -7.94
CA ILE A 206 -8.54 14.78 -9.08
C ILE A 206 -9.85 14.49 -9.80
N GLN A 207 -10.20 13.20 -10.00
CA GLN A 207 -11.49 12.86 -10.60
C GLN A 207 -12.66 13.39 -9.76
N LEU A 208 -12.64 13.18 -8.44
CA LEU A 208 -13.67 13.69 -7.54
C LEU A 208 -13.81 15.22 -7.65
N ALA A 209 -12.68 15.93 -7.60
CA ALA A 209 -12.67 17.39 -7.76
C ALA A 209 -13.18 17.83 -9.14
N THR A 210 -12.76 17.18 -10.21
CA THR A 210 -13.19 17.49 -11.59
C THR A 210 -14.69 17.27 -11.77
N PHE A 211 -15.21 16.13 -11.29
CA PHE A 211 -16.62 15.78 -11.43
C PHE A 211 -17.53 16.70 -10.60
N SER A 212 -17.03 17.23 -9.48
CA SER A 212 -17.79 18.23 -8.70
C SER A 212 -17.98 19.56 -9.43
N MET A 213 -17.18 19.87 -10.46
CA MET A 213 -17.27 21.10 -11.23
C MET A 213 -18.27 21.04 -12.41
N GLY A 214 -18.74 19.87 -12.79
CA GLY A 214 -19.69 19.78 -13.94
C GLY A 214 -20.03 18.35 -14.35
N GLY A 215 -19.70 17.38 -13.51
CA GLY A 215 -19.94 15.95 -13.78
C GLY A 215 -18.96 15.34 -14.80
N PRO A 216 -19.10 14.04 -15.06
CA PRO A 216 -18.23 13.33 -16.00
C PRO A 216 -18.22 13.91 -17.41
N GLN A 217 -19.37 14.47 -17.86
CA GLN A 217 -19.54 15.02 -19.20
C GLN A 217 -18.71 16.28 -19.45
N ALA A 218 -18.30 16.98 -18.39
CA ALA A 218 -17.44 18.18 -18.48
C ALA A 218 -15.94 17.84 -18.48
N ALA A 219 -15.57 16.59 -18.19
CA ALA A 219 -14.18 16.19 -18.14
C ALA A 219 -13.60 16.02 -19.55
N LEU A 220 -12.36 16.50 -19.74
CA LEU A 220 -11.63 16.32 -20.98
C LEU A 220 -10.90 14.94 -20.96
N PRO A 221 -11.21 14.02 -21.88
CA PRO A 221 -10.56 12.72 -21.89
C PRO A 221 -9.10 12.81 -22.36
N VAL A 222 -8.22 12.02 -21.78
CA VAL A 222 -6.85 11.81 -22.27
C VAL A 222 -6.91 10.77 -23.40
N PRO A 223 -6.38 11.07 -24.61
CA PRO A 223 -6.34 10.10 -25.70
C PRO A 223 -5.54 8.84 -25.31
N GLU A 224 -6.02 7.67 -25.73
CA GLU A 224 -5.43 6.38 -25.36
C GLU A 224 -3.93 6.29 -25.67
N ALA A 225 -3.51 6.69 -26.89
CA ALA A 225 -2.09 6.69 -27.28
C ALA A 225 -1.22 7.60 -26.38
N VAL A 226 -1.79 8.67 -25.83
CA VAL A 226 -1.08 9.54 -24.87
C VAL A 226 -0.98 8.85 -23.52
N ALA A 227 -2.05 8.19 -23.07
CA ALA A 227 -2.06 7.44 -21.81
C ALA A 227 -1.06 6.28 -21.85
N GLU A 228 -1.04 5.48 -22.90
CA GLU A 228 -0.05 4.41 -23.10
C GLU A 228 1.40 4.94 -23.03
N LYS A 229 1.66 6.09 -23.67
CA LYS A 229 2.98 6.73 -23.59
C LYS A 229 3.29 7.16 -22.15
N CYS A 230 2.33 7.76 -21.44
CA CYS A 230 2.52 8.19 -20.06
C CYS A 230 2.87 7.01 -19.12
N THR A 231 2.22 5.85 -19.29
CA THR A 231 2.54 4.66 -18.49
C THR A 231 3.96 4.16 -18.74
N ARG A 232 4.41 4.12 -20.02
CA ARG A 232 5.79 3.73 -20.36
C ARG A 232 6.83 4.69 -19.79
N ASP A 233 6.53 5.99 -19.78
CA ASP A 233 7.44 7.05 -19.38
C ASP A 233 7.36 7.36 -17.87
N ALA A 234 6.47 6.70 -17.12
CA ALA A 234 6.29 6.92 -15.69
C ALA A 234 7.46 6.34 -14.88
N LEU A 235 8.47 7.17 -14.60
CA LEU A 235 9.72 6.78 -13.95
C LEU A 235 9.54 6.20 -12.56
N GLN A 236 8.54 6.68 -11.81
CA GLN A 236 8.24 6.19 -10.46
C GLN A 236 7.84 4.71 -10.38
N PHE A 237 7.50 4.09 -11.51
CA PHE A 237 7.20 2.66 -11.57
C PHE A 237 8.36 1.84 -12.15
N ASN A 238 9.39 2.51 -12.67
CA ASN A 238 10.48 1.85 -13.37
C ASN A 238 11.56 1.36 -12.40
N PRO A 239 11.85 0.05 -12.34
CA PRO A 239 12.89 -0.50 -11.46
C PRO A 239 14.28 0.10 -11.67
N ASN A 240 14.62 0.51 -12.90
CA ASN A 240 15.90 1.15 -13.22
C ASN A 240 16.03 2.57 -12.65
N HIS A 241 14.92 3.16 -12.20
CA HIS A 241 14.86 4.48 -11.54
C HIS A 241 14.44 4.37 -10.07
N GLY A 242 14.71 3.22 -9.43
CA GLY A 242 14.43 3.01 -8.01
C GLY A 242 12.98 2.67 -7.67
N ALA A 243 12.08 2.57 -8.65
CA ALA A 243 10.69 2.15 -8.48
C ALA A 243 10.01 2.79 -7.25
N GLY A 244 9.97 4.13 -7.20
CA GLY A 244 9.35 4.91 -6.12
C GLY A 244 10.23 5.15 -4.87
N ARG A 245 11.45 4.60 -4.82
CA ARG A 245 12.35 4.76 -3.67
C ARG A 245 12.64 6.22 -3.34
N ASP A 246 12.95 7.04 -4.34
CA ASP A 246 13.27 8.47 -4.20
C ASP A 246 12.09 9.27 -3.61
N VAL A 247 10.88 8.99 -4.09
CA VAL A 247 9.64 9.61 -3.60
C VAL A 247 9.36 9.19 -2.16
N PHE A 248 9.44 7.88 -1.87
CA PHE A 248 9.19 7.34 -0.54
C PHE A 248 10.22 7.88 0.47
N ASP A 249 11.51 7.86 0.15
CA ASP A 249 12.56 8.37 1.03
C ASP A 249 12.41 9.89 1.30
N ALA A 250 11.89 10.64 0.34
CA ALA A 250 11.59 12.06 0.56
C ALA A 250 10.52 12.27 1.63
N LEU A 251 9.47 11.44 1.63
CA LEU A 251 8.42 11.47 2.65
C LEU A 251 8.91 10.94 4.01
N VAL A 252 9.73 9.90 4.03
CA VAL A 252 10.36 9.41 5.26
C VAL A 252 11.20 10.49 5.91
N ARG A 253 11.97 11.27 5.14
CA ARG A 253 12.70 12.44 5.68
C ARG A 253 11.78 13.52 6.26
N GLN A 254 10.53 13.65 5.78
CA GLN A 254 9.55 14.55 6.41
C GLN A 254 9.04 13.98 7.71
N VAL A 255 8.69 12.70 7.74
CA VAL A 255 8.28 11.99 8.95
C VAL A 255 9.38 12.08 10.02
N ASP A 256 10.63 11.83 9.68
CA ASP A 256 11.77 11.92 10.61
C ASP A 256 11.93 13.32 11.26
N ARG A 257 11.54 14.37 10.55
CA ARG A 257 11.54 15.74 11.10
C ARG A 257 10.35 16.01 12.01
N ILE A 258 9.23 15.33 11.81
CA ILE A 258 8.02 15.49 12.62
C ILE A 258 8.13 14.64 13.89
N ASP A 259 8.37 13.34 13.72
CA ASP A 259 8.47 12.36 14.81
C ASP A 259 9.19 11.10 14.34
N SER A 260 10.40 10.88 14.81
CA SER A 260 11.21 9.70 14.50
C SER A 260 11.00 8.53 15.47
N SER A 261 10.05 8.60 16.40
CA SER A 261 9.81 7.59 17.44
C SER A 261 9.43 6.21 16.89
N TYR A 262 8.97 6.13 15.64
CA TYR A 262 8.67 4.86 14.97
C TYR A 262 9.89 3.94 14.85
N ARG A 263 11.10 4.48 15.02
CA ARG A 263 12.37 3.74 14.94
C ARG A 263 12.69 2.93 16.21
N ALA A 264 11.85 3.04 17.25
CA ALA A 264 11.99 2.30 18.50
C ALA A 264 11.62 0.83 18.35
#